data_1461fda05a2daa413f63440e26234e60
#
_entry.id   1461fda05a2daa413f63440e26234e60
#
_cell.length_a   1.000
_cell.length_b   1.000
_cell.length_c   1.000
_cell.angle_alpha   90.00
_cell.angle_beta   90.00
_cell.angle_gamma   90.00
#
_symmetry.space_group_name_H-M   'P 1'
#
loop_
_entity.id
_entity.type
_entity.pdbx_description
1 polymer ?
#
loop_
_entity_poly.entity_id
_entity_poly.type
_entity_poly.pdbx_seq_one_letter_code
_entity_poly.pdbx_strand_id
1 'polypeptide(L)'
;MKNEQTKLQNKLTEIGLSEKEAGVYISLLELGRGTVSQISRRASINRTTGYDILDSLSAKGLVSISGKEPKQEYVAESPDHIEKMLLERIENTKVFINEVKNIIPELKSIHNVVDRPKVLFY
;
A
#
# COMPACT_ATOMS: atom_id res chain seq x y z
N MET A 1 -19.02 -8.37 -14.19
CA MET A 1 -18.74 -7.11 -14.01
C MET A 1 -18.50 -6.72 -12.63
N LYS A 2 -19.50 -6.32 -11.84
CA LYS A 2 -19.20 -5.93 -10.49
C LYS A 2 -18.56 -7.06 -9.73
N ASN A 3 -18.98 -8.28 -9.93
CA ASN A 3 -18.43 -9.39 -9.18
C ASN A 3 -16.97 -9.61 -9.51
N GLU A 4 -16.60 -9.41 -10.74
CA GLU A 4 -15.22 -9.58 -11.13
C GLU A 4 -14.36 -8.48 -10.58
N GLN A 5 -14.86 -7.24 -10.58
CA GLN A 5 -14.09 -6.14 -10.01
C GLN A 5 -13.95 -6.32 -8.51
N THR A 6 -14.98 -6.81 -7.85
CA THR A 6 -14.90 -7.08 -6.41
C THR A 6 -13.87 -8.16 -6.12
N LYS A 7 -13.79 -9.17 -6.99
CA LYS A 7 -12.81 -10.21 -6.81
C LYS A 7 -11.40 -9.65 -6.96
N LEU A 8 -11.18 -8.83 -7.96
CA LEU A 8 -9.87 -8.22 -8.18
C LEU A 8 -9.52 -7.30 -7.02
N GLN A 9 -10.49 -6.53 -6.55
CA GLN A 9 -10.26 -5.64 -5.43
C GLN A 9 -9.87 -6.43 -4.18
N ASN A 10 -10.58 -7.53 -3.93
CA ASN A 10 -10.27 -8.37 -2.77
C ASN A 10 -8.89 -8.98 -2.87
N LYS A 11 -8.50 -9.40 -4.08
CA LYS A 11 -7.17 -9.98 -4.26
C LYS A 11 -6.09 -8.92 -4.01
N LEU A 12 -6.33 -7.69 -4.44
CA LEU A 12 -5.38 -6.63 -4.20
C LEU A 12 -5.23 -6.34 -2.70
N THR A 13 -6.32 -6.45 -1.94
CA THR A 13 -6.20 -6.26 -0.50
C THR A 13 -5.43 -7.41 0.16
N GLU A 14 -5.58 -8.62 -0.36
CA GLU A 14 -4.84 -9.75 0.17
C GLU A 14 -3.33 -9.54 0.03
N ILE A 15 -2.90 -8.90 -1.04
CA ILE A 15 -1.47 -8.73 -1.25
C ILE A 15 -0.93 -7.46 -0.62
N GLY A 16 -1.76 -6.74 0.12
CA GLY A 16 -1.25 -5.64 0.92
C GLY A 16 -1.78 -4.25 0.64
N LEU A 17 -2.67 -4.08 -0.33
CA LEU A 17 -3.27 -2.77 -0.52
C LEU A 17 -4.45 -2.63 0.43
N SER A 18 -4.73 -1.39 0.85
CA SER A 18 -5.95 -1.17 1.63
C SER A 18 -7.13 -1.24 0.67
N GLU A 19 -8.34 -1.34 1.21
CA GLU A 19 -9.54 -1.37 0.38
C GLU A 19 -9.63 -0.11 -0.47
N LYS A 20 -9.30 1.03 0.12
CA LYS A 20 -9.37 2.29 -0.61
C LYS A 20 -8.29 2.36 -1.68
N GLU A 21 -7.11 1.87 -1.38
CA GLU A 21 -6.05 1.84 -2.38
C GLU A 21 -6.44 0.96 -3.55
N ALA A 22 -7.02 -0.20 -3.27
CA ALA A 22 -7.43 -1.10 -4.34
C ALA A 22 -8.51 -0.45 -5.21
N GLY A 23 -9.49 0.19 -4.56
CA GLY A 23 -10.56 0.86 -5.28
C GLY A 23 -10.07 2.00 -6.16
N VAL A 24 -9.14 2.80 -5.63
CA VAL A 24 -8.60 3.93 -6.39
C VAL A 24 -7.76 3.44 -7.55
N TYR A 25 -6.95 2.41 -7.33
CA TYR A 25 -6.10 1.88 -8.39
C TYR A 25 -6.97 1.34 -9.54
N ILE A 26 -8.02 0.57 -9.21
CA ILE A 26 -8.91 0.03 -10.23
C ILE A 26 -9.63 1.17 -10.95
N SER A 27 -10.08 2.18 -10.21
CA SER A 27 -10.74 3.33 -10.83
C SER A 27 -9.80 4.02 -11.83
N LEU A 28 -8.54 4.14 -11.46
CA LEU A 28 -7.58 4.81 -12.31
C LEU A 28 -7.25 3.95 -13.53
N LEU A 29 -7.21 2.63 -13.39
CA LEU A 29 -7.03 1.76 -14.53
C LEU A 29 -8.18 1.94 -15.53
N GLU A 30 -9.39 2.09 -15.02
CA GLU A 30 -10.55 2.32 -15.88
C GLU A 30 -10.47 3.66 -16.60
N LEU A 31 -9.98 4.68 -15.89
CA LEU A 31 -9.88 6.01 -16.50
C LEU A 31 -8.66 6.16 -17.40
N GLY A 32 -7.63 5.40 -17.14
CA GLY A 32 -6.36 5.55 -17.83
C GLY A 32 -5.52 6.64 -17.19
N ARG A 33 -6.07 7.82 -17.01
CA ARG A 33 -5.44 8.93 -16.31
C ARG A 33 -6.52 9.86 -15.81
N GLY A 34 -6.22 10.66 -14.84
CA GLY A 34 -7.20 11.60 -14.35
C GLY A 34 -6.64 12.51 -13.27
N THR A 35 -7.39 13.57 -13.00
CA THR A 35 -7.07 14.47 -11.89
C THR A 35 -7.54 13.83 -10.59
N VAL A 36 -7.08 14.35 -9.46
CA VAL A 36 -7.51 13.82 -8.18
C VAL A 36 -9.02 13.91 -8.05
N SER A 37 -9.64 14.95 -8.59
CA SER A 37 -11.09 15.11 -8.49
C SER A 37 -11.82 14.03 -9.29
N GLN A 38 -11.36 13.75 -10.48
CA GLN A 38 -11.98 12.73 -11.31
C GLN A 38 -11.85 11.35 -10.67
N ILE A 39 -10.66 11.05 -10.17
CA ILE A 39 -10.39 9.76 -9.58
C ILE A 39 -11.19 9.58 -8.29
N SER A 40 -11.19 10.62 -7.45
CA SER A 40 -11.90 10.55 -6.17
C SER A 40 -13.40 10.35 -6.38
N ARG A 41 -13.96 11.05 -7.37
CA ARG A 41 -15.36 10.92 -7.66
C ARG A 41 -15.68 9.50 -8.12
N ARG A 42 -14.85 8.95 -8.99
CA ARG A 42 -15.09 7.62 -9.48
C ARG A 42 -14.94 6.56 -8.39
N ALA A 43 -14.03 6.77 -7.46
CA ALA A 43 -13.80 5.83 -6.36
C ALA A 43 -14.72 6.10 -5.16
N SER A 44 -15.58 7.12 -5.26
CA SER A 44 -16.52 7.48 -4.20
C SER A 44 -15.83 7.83 -2.89
N ILE A 45 -14.76 8.61 -2.97
CA ILE A 45 -14.08 9.09 -1.79
C ILE A 45 -13.92 10.60 -1.92
N ASN A 46 -13.63 11.27 -0.81
CA ASN A 46 -13.47 12.71 -0.89
C ASN A 46 -12.06 13.03 -1.42
N ARG A 47 -11.88 14.27 -1.83
CA ARG A 47 -10.65 14.68 -2.49
C ARG A 47 -9.42 14.59 -1.60
N THR A 48 -9.57 14.93 -0.33
CA THR A 48 -8.45 14.86 0.61
C THR A 48 -7.97 13.42 0.76
N THR A 49 -8.91 12.50 0.92
CA THR A 49 -8.58 11.08 1.00
C THR A 49 -7.95 10.62 -0.32
N GLY A 50 -8.45 11.16 -1.44
CA GLY A 50 -7.92 10.82 -2.75
C GLY A 50 -6.43 11.16 -2.87
N TYR A 51 -6.03 12.33 -2.38
CA TYR A 51 -4.61 12.71 -2.42
C TYR A 51 -3.78 11.72 -1.60
N ASP A 52 -4.24 11.40 -0.39
CA ASP A 52 -3.49 10.49 0.47
C ASP A 52 -3.33 9.11 -0.15
N ILE A 53 -4.40 8.60 -0.75
CA ILE A 53 -4.37 7.29 -1.37
C ILE A 53 -3.46 7.30 -2.59
N LEU A 54 -3.53 8.34 -3.41
CA LEU A 54 -2.69 8.42 -4.60
C LEU A 54 -1.22 8.55 -4.23
N ASP A 55 -0.93 9.30 -3.16
CA ASP A 55 0.45 9.40 -2.68
C ASP A 55 0.96 8.02 -2.23
N SER A 56 0.11 7.27 -1.54
CA SER A 56 0.48 5.94 -1.08
C SER A 56 0.72 5.00 -2.25
N LEU A 57 -0.15 5.04 -3.27
CA LEU A 57 0.02 4.21 -4.46
C LEU A 57 1.26 4.61 -5.24
N SER A 58 1.56 5.91 -5.27
CA SER A 58 2.76 6.40 -5.93
C SER A 58 4.01 5.87 -5.23
N ALA A 59 4.00 5.86 -3.91
CA ALA A 59 5.12 5.33 -3.14
C ALA A 59 5.33 3.84 -3.39
N LYS A 60 4.25 3.13 -3.74
CA LYS A 60 4.35 1.71 -4.04
C LYS A 60 4.69 1.45 -5.50
N GLY A 61 4.84 2.49 -6.31
CA GLY A 61 5.19 2.34 -7.71
C GLY A 61 4.04 1.98 -8.62
N LEU A 62 2.81 2.11 -8.13
CA LEU A 62 1.64 1.71 -8.91
C LEU A 62 0.99 2.88 -9.64
N VAL A 63 1.36 4.09 -9.30
CA VAL A 63 0.79 5.30 -9.89
C VAL A 63 1.92 6.30 -10.11
N SER A 64 1.87 7.04 -11.19
CA SER A 64 2.82 8.10 -11.43
C SER A 64 2.06 9.41 -11.66
N ILE A 65 2.77 10.51 -11.57
CA ILE A 65 2.19 11.83 -11.69
C ILE A 65 2.68 12.46 -12.97
N SER A 66 1.79 13.09 -13.71
CA SER A 66 2.11 13.75 -14.95
C SER A 66 1.63 15.18 -14.90
N GLY A 67 2.42 16.11 -15.38
CA GLY A 67 2.03 17.51 -15.40
C GLY A 67 2.28 18.21 -14.09
N LYS A 68 1.87 19.47 -14.02
CA LYS A 68 2.05 20.27 -12.83
C LYS A 68 0.75 20.91 -12.45
N GLU A 69 0.64 21.35 -11.18
CA GLU A 69 -0.51 22.11 -10.76
C GLU A 69 -0.67 23.30 -11.65
N PRO A 70 -1.89 23.65 -12.00
CA PRO A 70 -3.14 23.01 -11.52
C PRO A 70 -3.62 21.88 -12.41
N LYS A 71 -2.87 21.51 -13.42
CA LYS A 71 -3.30 20.47 -14.33
C LYS A 71 -2.58 19.14 -14.09
N GLN A 72 -2.31 18.84 -12.84
CA GLN A 72 -1.64 17.60 -12.51
C GLN A 72 -2.58 16.42 -12.69
N GLU A 73 -2.11 15.40 -13.33
CA GLU A 73 -2.88 14.18 -13.51
C GLU A 73 -2.10 12.99 -12.98
N TYR A 74 -2.83 11.96 -12.63
CA TYR A 74 -2.24 10.71 -12.16
C TYR A 74 -2.49 9.64 -13.20
N VAL A 75 -1.52 8.76 -13.35
CA VAL A 75 -1.58 7.71 -14.37
C VAL A 75 -1.32 6.38 -13.66
N ALA A 76 -2.14 5.38 -13.95
CA ALA A 76 -1.89 4.06 -13.39
C ALA A 76 -0.71 3.45 -14.11
N GLU A 77 0.23 2.90 -13.35
CA GLU A 77 1.33 2.16 -13.94
C GLU A 77 0.80 0.79 -14.37
N SER A 78 1.51 0.15 -15.25
CA SER A 78 1.11 -1.17 -15.70
C SER A 78 0.92 -2.11 -14.52
N PRO A 79 -0.10 -2.97 -14.54
CA PRO A 79 -0.27 -3.95 -13.45
C PRO A 79 0.95 -4.84 -13.20
N ASP A 80 1.87 -4.92 -14.18
CA ASP A 80 3.11 -5.65 -13.96
C ASP A 80 3.90 -5.07 -12.79
N HIS A 81 3.69 -3.80 -12.48
CA HIS A 81 4.40 -3.15 -11.37
C HIS A 81 3.98 -3.71 -10.01
N ILE A 82 2.85 -4.41 -9.96
CA ILE A 82 2.43 -5.06 -8.72
C ILE A 82 3.42 -6.16 -8.35
N GLU A 83 3.84 -6.93 -9.33
CA GLU A 83 4.83 -7.98 -9.10
C GLU A 83 6.13 -7.34 -8.63
N LYS A 84 6.54 -6.24 -9.25
CA LYS A 84 7.75 -5.55 -8.87
C LYS A 84 7.65 -5.06 -7.43
N MET A 85 6.50 -4.53 -7.03
CA MET A 85 6.27 -4.08 -5.66
C MET A 85 6.46 -5.24 -4.68
N LEU A 86 5.95 -6.41 -5.03
CA LEU A 86 6.07 -7.57 -4.14
C LEU A 86 7.50 -8.07 -4.06
N LEU A 87 8.22 -8.03 -5.17
CA LEU A 87 9.64 -8.42 -5.15
C LEU A 87 10.47 -7.48 -4.30
N GLU A 88 10.18 -6.18 -4.35
CA GLU A 88 10.86 -5.22 -3.51
C GLU A 88 10.54 -5.46 -2.04
N ARG A 89 9.30 -5.87 -1.76
CA ARG A 89 8.92 -6.18 -0.39
C ARG A 89 9.72 -7.35 0.16
N ILE A 90 10.00 -8.35 -0.68
CA ILE A 90 10.82 -9.47 -0.26
C ILE A 90 12.22 -8.98 0.12
N GLU A 91 12.82 -8.13 -0.72
CA GLU A 91 14.17 -7.63 -0.44
C GLU A 91 14.20 -6.77 0.82
N ASN A 92 13.21 -5.91 0.97
CA ASN A 92 13.13 -5.06 2.16
C ASN A 92 12.92 -5.90 3.41
N THR A 93 12.13 -6.97 3.30
CA THR A 93 11.88 -7.84 4.44
C THR A 93 13.17 -8.54 4.87
N LYS A 94 14.02 -8.92 3.92
CA LYS A 94 15.31 -9.53 4.26
C LYS A 94 16.17 -8.56 5.05
N VAL A 95 16.17 -7.29 4.64
CA VAL A 95 16.93 -6.28 5.36
C VAL A 95 16.36 -6.11 6.78
N PHE A 96 15.06 -6.05 6.90
CA PHE A 96 14.42 -5.89 8.21
C PHE A 96 14.72 -7.08 9.12
N ILE A 97 14.75 -8.29 8.57
CA ILE A 97 15.09 -9.47 9.36
C ILE A 97 16.48 -9.30 9.98
N ASN A 98 17.43 -8.84 9.17
CA ASN A 98 18.77 -8.62 9.69
C ASN A 98 18.81 -7.56 10.76
N GLU A 99 18.06 -6.47 10.56
CA GLU A 99 18.02 -5.40 11.55
C GLU A 99 17.36 -5.87 12.84
N VAL A 100 16.29 -6.64 12.71
CA VAL A 100 15.57 -7.14 13.89
C VAL A 100 16.47 -8.08 14.69
N LYS A 101 17.26 -8.90 14.00
CA LYS A 101 18.18 -9.79 14.71
C LYS A 101 19.11 -9.02 15.62
N ASN A 102 19.48 -7.81 15.21
CA ASN A 102 20.39 -7.01 16.01
C ASN A 102 19.69 -6.39 17.23
N ILE A 103 18.39 -6.12 17.15
CA ILE A 103 17.71 -5.49 18.27
C ILE A 103 16.96 -6.49 19.16
N ILE A 104 16.82 -7.73 18.73
CA ILE A 104 16.14 -8.74 19.55
C ILE A 104 16.78 -8.87 20.94
N PRO A 105 18.13 -8.92 21.08
CA PRO A 105 18.70 -9.01 22.41
C PRO A 105 18.31 -7.84 23.30
N GLU A 106 18.24 -6.63 22.72
CA GLU A 106 17.88 -5.45 23.49
C GLU A 106 16.41 -5.53 23.90
N LEU A 107 15.56 -6.00 23.01
CA LEU A 107 14.15 -6.15 23.34
C LEU A 107 13.96 -7.21 24.42
N LYS A 108 14.72 -8.30 24.35
CA LYS A 108 14.65 -9.33 25.35
C LYS A 108 15.13 -8.80 26.69
N SER A 109 16.10 -7.90 26.68
CA SER A 109 16.56 -7.31 27.91
C SER A 109 15.45 -6.53 28.60
N ILE A 110 14.68 -5.78 27.85
CA ILE A 110 13.56 -5.03 28.40
C ILE A 110 12.51 -6.01 28.94
N HIS A 111 12.22 -7.06 28.20
CA HIS A 111 11.24 -8.05 28.60
C HIS A 111 11.67 -8.72 29.89
N ASN A 112 12.97 -9.01 30.08
CA ASN A 112 13.44 -9.68 31.24
C ASN A 112 13.54 -8.80 32.47
N VAL A 113 13.57 -7.51 32.31
CA VAL A 113 13.67 -6.62 33.43
C VAL A 113 12.36 -6.61 34.18
N VAL A 114 11.26 -6.74 33.50
CA VAL A 114 9.97 -6.71 34.14
C VAL A 114 9.76 -8.07 34.73
N ASP A 115 9.63 -8.11 36.04
CA ASP A 115 9.43 -9.36 36.70
C ASP A 115 8.08 -9.92 36.42
N ARG A 116 7.99 -11.06 35.95
CA ARG A 116 6.72 -11.60 35.71
C ARG A 116 6.81 -13.06 35.77
N PRO A 117 5.83 -13.69 35.94
CA PRO A 117 5.74 -15.07 36.17
C PRO A 117 6.07 -15.66 34.91
N LYS A 118 7.12 -16.14 34.78
CA LYS A 118 7.50 -16.60 33.67
C LYS A 118 6.86 -17.63 33.11
N VAL A 119 6.25 -18.20 33.63
CA VAL A 119 5.70 -19.27 33.24
C VAL A 119 4.84 -19.14 32.21
N LEU A 120 4.36 -18.23 31.97
CA LEU A 120 3.42 -18.14 31.20
C LEU A 120 3.60 -18.42 29.89
N PHE A 121 4.43 -18.35 29.32
CA PHE A 121 4.51 -18.41 28.08
C PHE A 121 4.88 -19.48 27.50
N TYR A 122 4.71 -20.13 27.32
CA TYR A 122 5.04 -21.20 26.66
C TYR A 122 4.61 -22.17 27.20
#